data_58dd839c4040adf4236f9bb7d7ad36f1
#
_entry.id   58dd839c4040adf4236f9bb7d7ad36f1
#
_cell.length_a   1.000
_cell.length_b   1.000
_cell.length_c   1.000
_cell.angle_alpha   90.00
_cell.angle_beta   90.00
_cell.angle_gamma   90.00
#
_symmetry.space_group_name_H-M   'P 1'
#
loop_
_entity.id
_entity.type
_entity.pdbx_description
1 polymer ?
#
loop_
_entity_poly.entity_id
_entity_poly.type
_entity_poly.pdbx_seq_one_letter_code
_entity_poly.pdbx_strand_id
1 'polypeptide(L)' 'MNTQRVKERMEEKHITAARMAKELGMNPSTYFRKMQKNGGEFSVLDLMVFKRVLEMNEQDAVDILLS' A
#
# COMPACT_ATOMS: atom_id res chain seq x y z
N MET A 1 -7.03 -4.99 -4.00
CA MET A 1 -5.81 -4.19 -4.25
C MET A 1 -4.94 -4.87 -5.29
N ASN A 2 -4.39 -4.13 -6.22
CA ASN A 2 -3.39 -4.66 -7.14
C ASN A 2 -2.01 -4.50 -6.48
N THR A 3 -1.58 -5.53 -5.76
CA THR A 3 -0.34 -5.47 -4.98
C THR A 3 0.90 -5.33 -5.84
N GLN A 4 0.88 -5.86 -7.06
CA GLN A 4 2.02 -5.72 -7.97
C GLN A 4 2.23 -4.25 -8.34
N ARG A 5 1.17 -3.54 -8.66
CA ARG A 5 1.27 -2.12 -8.99
C ARG A 5 1.64 -1.28 -7.78
N VAL A 6 1.18 -1.68 -6.58
CA VAL A 6 1.62 -1.01 -5.34
C VAL A 6 3.12 -1.15 -5.18
N LYS A 7 3.66 -2.36 -5.37
CA LYS A 7 5.10 -2.59 -5.24
C LYS A 7 5.90 -1.79 -6.28
N GLU A 8 5.41 -1.72 -7.51
CA GLU A 8 6.04 -0.93 -8.56
C GLU A 8 6.08 0.56 -8.19
N ARG A 9 4.97 1.07 -7.66
CA ARG A 9 4.91 2.47 -7.25
C ARG A 9 5.87 2.74 -6.07
N MET A 10 5.97 1.80 -5.14
CA MET A 10 6.92 1.92 -4.04
C MET A 10 8.35 2.00 -4.55
N GLU A 11 8.71 1.18 -5.55
CA GLU A 11 10.04 1.24 -6.16
C GLU A 11 10.28 2.60 -6.81
N GLU A 12 9.31 3.11 -7.57
CA GLU A 12 9.42 4.42 -8.21
C GLU A 12 9.67 5.53 -7.19
N LYS A 13 9.04 5.44 -6.02
CA LYS A 13 9.15 6.45 -4.97
C LYS A 13 10.27 6.16 -3.99
N HIS A 14 11.00 5.06 -4.17
CA HIS A 14 12.08 4.64 -3.26
C HIS A 14 11.56 4.42 -1.83
N ILE A 15 10.37 3.83 -1.70
CA ILE A 15 9.76 3.54 -0.41
C ILE A 15 9.86 2.05 -0.13
N THR A 16 10.54 1.71 0.96
CA THR A 16 10.73 0.32 1.36
C THR A 16 9.48 -0.23 2.04
N ALA A 17 9.38 -1.57 2.08
CA ALA A 17 8.30 -2.23 2.81
C ALA A 17 8.34 -1.88 4.30
N ALA A 18 9.54 -1.77 4.89
CA ALA A 18 9.68 -1.39 6.30
C ALA A 18 9.13 0.02 6.54
N ARG A 19 9.41 0.95 5.64
CA ARG A 19 8.89 2.30 5.76
C ARG A 19 7.37 2.31 5.59
N MET A 20 6.85 1.56 4.62
CA MET A 20 5.41 1.51 4.39
C MET A 20 4.69 0.96 5.62
N ALA A 21 5.22 -0.11 6.21
CA ALA A 21 4.65 -0.69 7.43
C ALA A 21 4.64 0.33 8.56
N LYS A 22 5.73 1.10 8.71
CA LYS A 22 5.82 2.15 9.73
C LYS A 22 4.74 3.21 9.51
N GLU A 23 4.57 3.66 8.29
CA GLU A 23 3.55 4.65 7.95
C GLU A 23 2.14 4.14 8.25
N LEU A 24 1.92 2.84 8.07
CA LEU A 24 0.63 2.18 8.36
C LEU A 24 0.44 1.88 9.84
N GLY A 25 1.47 2.10 10.67
CA GLY A 25 1.38 1.83 12.11
C GLY A 25 1.38 0.36 12.45
N MET A 26 1.97 -0.49 11.61
CA MET A 26 2.04 -1.93 11.86
C MET A 26 3.47 -2.44 11.72
N ASN A 27 3.76 -3.61 12.29
CA ASN A 27 5.08 -4.20 12.11
C ASN A 27 5.22 -4.83 10.72
N PRO A 28 6.47 -5.04 10.25
CA PRO A 28 6.66 -5.57 8.89
C PRO A 28 6.02 -6.93 8.63
N SER A 29 5.99 -7.83 9.62
CA SER A 29 5.40 -9.16 9.41
C SER A 29 3.89 -9.06 9.16
N THR A 30 3.20 -8.17 9.87
CA THR A 30 1.77 -7.91 9.65
C THR A 30 1.56 -7.33 8.25
N TYR A 31 2.39 -6.38 7.86
CA TYR A 31 2.32 -5.77 6.54
C TYR A 31 2.49 -6.82 5.43
N PHE A 32 3.52 -7.67 5.53
CA PHE A 32 3.76 -8.70 4.53
C PHE A 32 2.61 -9.70 4.45
N ARG A 33 2.07 -10.10 5.60
CA ARG A 33 0.92 -11.03 5.63
C ARG A 33 -0.29 -10.45 4.89
N LYS A 34 -0.59 -9.17 5.16
CA LYS A 34 -1.72 -8.50 4.51
C LYS A 34 -1.49 -8.33 3.01
N MET A 35 -0.25 -8.03 2.61
CA MET A 35 0.08 -7.93 1.18
C MET A 35 -0.07 -9.27 0.47
N GLN A 36 0.27 -10.39 1.12
CA GLN A 36 0.14 -11.71 0.54
C GLN A 36 -1.33 -12.09 0.28
N LYS A 37 -2.26 -11.47 1.01
CA LYS A 37 -3.69 -11.68 0.81
C LYS A 37 -4.28 -10.64 -0.15
N ASN A 38 -3.49 -10.18 -1.09
CA ASN A 38 -3.87 -9.17 -2.07
C ASN A 38 -4.34 -7.87 -1.43
N GLY A 39 -3.88 -7.60 -0.22
CA GLY A 39 -4.23 -6.39 0.50
C GLY A 39 -5.69 -6.34 0.97
N GLY A 40 -6.40 -7.47 0.95
CA GLY A 40 -7.81 -7.51 1.30
C GLY A 40 -8.11 -7.23 2.77
N GLU A 41 -7.09 -7.29 3.63
CA GLU A 41 -7.23 -7.02 5.06
C GLU A 41 -6.84 -5.60 5.46
N PHE A 42 -6.46 -4.75 4.50
CA PHE A 42 -6.20 -3.35 4.79
C PHE A 42 -7.52 -2.61 4.94
N SER A 43 -7.59 -1.74 5.95
CA SER A 43 -8.77 -0.91 6.19
C SER A 43 -8.82 0.26 5.20
N VAL A 44 -9.95 0.97 5.18
CA VAL A 44 -10.07 2.18 4.37
C VAL A 44 -9.02 3.21 4.79
N LEU A 45 -8.77 3.35 6.09
CA LEU A 45 -7.75 4.27 6.60
C LEU A 45 -6.36 3.87 6.12
N ASP A 46 -6.08 2.56 6.07
CA ASP A 46 -4.80 2.07 5.53
C ASP A 46 -4.66 2.44 4.05
N LEU A 47 -5.73 2.30 3.28
CA LEU A 47 -5.70 2.67 1.87
C LEU A 47 -5.43 4.17 1.68
N MET A 48 -5.95 5.00 2.58
CA MET A 48 -5.66 6.43 2.54
C MET A 48 -4.19 6.72 2.82
N VAL A 49 -3.55 5.93 3.68
CA VAL A 49 -2.11 6.04 3.92
C VAL A 49 -1.32 5.68 2.66
N PHE A 50 -1.68 4.57 1.99
CA PHE A 50 -1.04 4.22 0.71
C PHE A 50 -1.18 5.35 -0.30
N LYS A 51 -2.36 5.92 -0.44
CA LYS A 51 -2.61 7.01 -1.38
C LYS A 51 -1.71 8.20 -1.09
N ARG A 52 -1.61 8.59 0.19
CA ARG A 52 -0.80 9.73 0.60
C ARG A 52 0.70 9.48 0.41
N VAL A 53 1.19 8.37 0.92
CA VAL A 53 2.63 8.06 0.91
C VAL A 53 3.13 7.85 -0.52
N LEU A 54 2.34 7.21 -1.35
CA LEU A 54 2.72 6.90 -2.73
C LEU A 54 2.29 8.00 -3.72
N GLU A 55 1.76 9.10 -3.21
CA GLU A 55 1.37 10.26 -4.01
C GLU A 55 0.45 9.90 -5.17
N MET A 56 -0.57 9.09 -4.88
CA MET A 56 -1.55 8.67 -5.88
C MET A 56 -2.64 9.73 -6.03
N ASN A 57 -3.04 10.00 -7.28
CA ASN A 57 -4.24 10.80 -7.52
C ASN A 57 -5.49 9.90 -7.36
N GLU A 58 -6.69 10.49 -7.49
CA GLU A 58 -7.92 9.73 -7.31
C GLU A 58 -8.04 8.56 -8.26
N GLN A 59 -7.67 8.75 -9.53
CA GLN A 59 -7.76 7.69 -10.53
C GLN A 59 -6.81 6.54 -10.22
N ASP A 60 -5.56 6.85 -9.84
CA ASP A 60 -4.59 5.84 -9.45
C ASP A 60 -5.06 5.06 -8.22
N ALA A 61 -5.63 5.76 -7.24
CA ALA A 61 -6.14 5.12 -6.03
C ALA A 61 -7.26 4.13 -6.37
N VAL A 62 -8.20 4.51 -7.23
CA VAL A 62 -9.27 3.62 -7.66
C VAL A 62 -8.70 2.42 -8.42
N ASP A 63 -7.81 2.66 -9.38
CA ASP A 63 -7.29 1.60 -10.25
C ASP A 63 -6.40 0.61 -9.50
N ILE A 64 -5.63 1.09 -8.53
CA ILE A 64 -4.62 0.29 -7.85
C ILE A 64 -5.14 -0.25 -6.52
N LEU A 65 -5.75 0.60 -5.71
CA LEU A 65 -6.13 0.22 -4.35
C LEU A 65 -7.51 -0.43 -4.25
N LEU A 66 -8.43 -0.06 -5.13
CA LEU A 66 -9.81 -0.55 -5.08
C LEU A 66 -10.14 -1.59 -6.15
N SER A 67 -9.13 -2.03 -6.88
CA SER A 67 -9.32 -3.05 -7.90
C SER A 67 -9.45 -4.46 -7.31
#